data_0c2f6fdf96f585a8d996b0a0a123e516
#
_entry.id   0c2f6fdf96f585a8d996b0a0a123e516
#
_cell.length_a   1.000
_cell.length_b   1.000
_cell.length_c   1.000
_cell.angle_alpha   90.00
_cell.angle_beta   90.00
_cell.angle_gamma   90.00
#
_symmetry.space_group_name_H-M   'P 1'
#
loop_
_entity.id
_entity.type
_entity.pdbx_description
1 polymer ?
#
loop_
_entity_poly.entity_id
_entity_poly.type
_entity_poly.pdbx_seq_one_letter_code
_entity_poly.pdbx_strand_id
1 'polypeptide(L)'
;MTTKELNRKDFASDVEVKWCRGCGDFNVLKTMQSVLAKSGRTRENTVFISGIGCSSRFPYYLDTYGFHTIHGRAPAIATGVKVTNPDLDVWVVTGDGDALSIGGNHFVHAIRRNQDIKILLFNNAVYGLTKGQFSPTSEQGFVSKSSPEGSPDQAIRPLALAAAAGATFLARTSDNDPAHMTMVLEAAAAHSGTAVVEILQNCVIFNDKVHAPYNSPANRSEHLLYLIDGEPLLFGQEHSEALTSKGFRFTIVDSETLGLMTHSTQSEESHYAYALANLCYPEFPVPVGVFRAVNRPTFDQVIRQQQQRATQKHGEGSLAELLKHNSYQRVC
;
A
#
# COMPACT_ATOMS: atom_id res chain seq x y z
N MET A 1 14.13 -32.20 10.05
CA MET A 1 14.32 -31.01 10.89
C MET A 1 12.95 -30.37 11.06
N THR A 2 12.39 -30.40 12.25
CA THR A 2 11.13 -29.70 12.56
C THR A 2 11.42 -28.21 12.45
N THR A 3 10.87 -27.56 11.43
CA THR A 3 10.90 -26.11 11.30
C THR A 3 10.20 -25.51 12.51
N LYS A 4 10.95 -24.78 13.34
CA LYS A 4 10.40 -24.05 14.48
C LYS A 4 9.33 -23.10 13.95
N GLU A 5 8.12 -23.21 14.45
CA GLU A 5 7.04 -22.30 14.14
C GLU A 5 7.40 -20.89 14.65
N LEU A 6 7.51 -19.93 13.75
CA LEU A 6 7.86 -18.55 14.10
C LEU A 6 6.66 -17.86 14.74
N ASN A 7 6.93 -17.02 15.72
CA ASN A 7 5.92 -16.20 16.38
C ASN A 7 6.22 -14.70 16.19
N ARG A 8 5.30 -13.84 16.58
CA ARG A 8 5.40 -12.38 16.41
C ARG A 8 6.72 -11.80 16.94
N LYS A 9 7.24 -12.31 18.07
CA LYS A 9 8.46 -11.78 18.69
C LYS A 9 9.72 -12.12 17.88
N ASP A 10 9.68 -13.20 17.09
CA ASP A 10 10.79 -13.58 16.22
C ASP A 10 10.99 -12.57 15.06
N PHE A 11 10.00 -11.71 14.79
CA PHE A 11 10.06 -10.61 13.81
C PHE A 11 10.25 -9.23 14.45
N ALA A 12 10.42 -9.15 15.76
CA ALA A 12 10.66 -7.89 16.45
C ALA A 12 12.17 -7.70 16.65
N SER A 13 12.71 -6.55 16.24
CA SER A 13 14.09 -6.16 16.53
C SER A 13 14.24 -5.79 18.02
N ASP A 14 15.48 -5.67 18.48
CA ASP A 14 15.84 -5.17 19.82
C ASP A 14 15.89 -3.64 19.90
N VAL A 15 15.64 -2.95 18.78
CA VAL A 15 15.66 -1.49 18.72
C VAL A 15 14.42 -0.89 19.38
N GLU A 16 14.64 0.05 20.29
CA GLU A 16 13.55 0.79 20.94
C GLU A 16 12.74 1.62 19.93
N VAL A 17 11.42 1.43 19.92
CA VAL A 17 10.52 2.16 19.02
C VAL A 17 10.41 3.63 19.44
N LYS A 18 10.71 4.56 18.54
CA LYS A 18 10.79 6.01 18.78
C LYS A 18 9.61 6.81 18.22
N TRP A 19 8.47 6.18 17.98
CA TRP A 19 7.25 6.89 17.62
C TRP A 19 6.60 7.58 18.84
N CYS A 20 5.74 8.54 18.58
CA CYS A 20 4.97 9.23 19.63
C CYS A 20 4.05 8.26 20.34
N ARG A 21 3.83 8.46 21.65
CA ARG A 21 2.87 7.65 22.42
C ARG A 21 1.47 7.77 21.81
N GLY A 22 0.83 6.64 21.52
CA GLY A 22 -0.50 6.60 20.90
C GLY A 22 -0.50 6.73 19.36
N CYS A 23 0.67 6.83 18.71
CA CYS A 23 0.78 6.80 17.26
C CYS A 23 0.25 5.49 16.68
N GLY A 24 -0.53 5.58 15.59
CA GLY A 24 -1.09 4.42 14.90
C GLY A 24 -0.05 3.44 14.36
N ASP A 25 1.16 3.92 14.08
CA ASP A 25 2.27 3.09 13.57
C ASP A 25 2.58 1.88 14.48
N PHE A 26 2.35 1.99 15.80
CA PHE A 26 2.53 0.87 16.74
C PHE A 26 1.60 -0.31 16.43
N ASN A 27 0.34 -0.03 16.14
CA ASN A 27 -0.64 -1.07 15.80
C ASN A 27 -0.31 -1.72 14.47
N VAL A 28 0.10 -0.93 13.49
CA VAL A 28 0.51 -1.43 12.17
C VAL A 28 1.73 -2.35 12.30
N LEU A 29 2.75 -1.94 13.07
CA LEU A 29 3.94 -2.75 13.32
C LEU A 29 3.60 -4.09 13.99
N LYS A 30 2.80 -4.03 15.05
CA LYS A 30 2.37 -5.23 15.79
C LYS A 30 1.58 -6.19 14.90
N THR A 31 0.68 -5.67 14.07
CA THR A 31 -0.12 -6.48 13.13
C THR A 31 0.77 -7.09 12.07
N MET A 32 1.67 -6.31 11.46
CA MET A 32 2.60 -6.82 10.45
C MET A 32 3.50 -7.94 10.99
N GLN A 33 4.09 -7.79 12.18
CA GLN A 33 4.85 -8.84 12.83
C GLN A 33 4.04 -10.13 13.01
N SER A 34 2.74 -10.02 13.30
CA SER A 34 1.85 -11.17 13.45
C SER A 34 1.53 -11.83 12.09
N VAL A 35 1.33 -11.03 11.05
CA VAL A 35 1.10 -11.50 9.67
C VAL A 35 2.34 -12.24 9.15
N LEU A 36 3.54 -11.68 9.34
CA LEU A 36 4.79 -12.33 8.96
C LEU A 36 4.97 -13.70 9.64
N ALA A 37 4.68 -13.78 10.95
CA ALA A 37 4.78 -15.03 11.69
C ALA A 37 3.86 -16.13 11.14
N LYS A 38 2.68 -15.76 10.65
CA LYS A 38 1.69 -16.71 10.08
C LYS A 38 1.92 -17.01 8.60
N SER A 39 2.66 -16.18 7.88
CA SER A 39 2.84 -16.29 6.43
C SER A 39 3.69 -17.49 5.99
N GLY A 40 4.38 -18.15 6.92
CA GLY A 40 5.35 -19.21 6.63
C GLY A 40 6.64 -18.70 5.98
N ARG A 41 6.81 -17.38 5.85
CA ARG A 41 8.03 -16.78 5.31
C ARG A 41 9.10 -16.67 6.36
N THR A 42 10.36 -16.74 5.93
CA THR A 42 11.50 -16.59 6.85
C THR A 42 11.95 -15.14 6.91
N ARG A 43 12.64 -14.77 7.99
CA ARG A 43 13.22 -13.43 8.16
C ARG A 43 14.23 -13.10 7.07
N GLU A 44 15.00 -14.12 6.67
CA GLU A 44 16.07 -14.02 5.67
C GLU A 44 15.55 -13.80 4.25
N ASN A 45 14.30 -14.19 3.98
CA ASN A 45 13.66 -14.02 2.68
C ASN A 45 12.72 -12.81 2.65
N THR A 46 12.60 -12.07 3.73
CA THR A 46 11.74 -10.90 3.84
C THR A 46 12.57 -9.62 3.90
N VAL A 47 12.21 -8.63 3.07
CA VAL A 47 12.92 -7.35 2.97
C VAL A 47 11.94 -6.19 3.06
N PHE A 48 12.17 -5.30 4.01
CA PHE A 48 11.41 -4.05 4.12
C PHE A 48 12.23 -2.86 3.61
N ILE A 49 11.65 -2.09 2.70
CA ILE A 49 12.30 -0.94 2.06
C ILE A 49 11.46 0.29 2.34
N SER A 50 12.04 1.28 2.99
CA SER A 50 11.34 2.50 3.37
C SER A 50 11.90 3.75 2.71
N GLY A 51 11.01 4.75 2.51
CA GLY A 51 11.38 6.11 2.16
C GLY A 51 11.73 6.95 3.39
N ILE A 52 11.13 8.14 3.50
CA ILE A 52 11.36 9.09 4.60
C ILE A 52 10.03 9.44 5.28
N GLY A 53 10.07 9.57 6.59
CA GLY A 53 8.93 9.93 7.44
C GLY A 53 8.83 9.04 8.68
N CYS A 54 7.78 9.22 9.48
CA CYS A 54 7.59 8.44 10.71
C CYS A 54 7.43 6.95 10.40
N SER A 55 6.57 6.59 9.45
CA SER A 55 6.37 5.22 8.99
C SER A 55 7.65 4.59 8.45
N SER A 56 8.54 5.36 7.86
CA SER A 56 9.77 4.89 7.24
C SER A 56 10.82 4.38 8.24
N ARG A 57 10.57 4.54 9.54
CA ARG A 57 11.35 3.88 10.61
C ARG A 57 11.04 2.39 10.76
N PHE A 58 10.03 1.90 10.08
CA PHE A 58 9.52 0.53 10.18
C PHE A 58 10.61 -0.55 10.04
N PRO A 59 11.55 -0.48 9.07
CA PRO A 59 12.61 -1.46 8.93
C PRO A 59 13.54 -1.59 10.15
N TYR A 60 13.69 -0.54 10.97
CA TYR A 60 14.49 -0.62 12.20
C TYR A 60 13.85 -1.48 13.29
N TYR A 61 12.53 -1.64 13.24
CA TYR A 61 11.74 -2.31 14.28
C TYR A 61 11.34 -3.74 13.93
N LEU A 62 11.81 -4.22 12.78
CA LEU A 62 11.63 -5.59 12.31
C LEU A 62 12.98 -6.32 12.29
N ASP A 63 12.97 -7.58 12.72
CA ASP A 63 14.10 -8.50 12.59
C ASP A 63 14.03 -9.24 11.23
N THR A 64 14.20 -8.46 10.15
CA THR A 64 14.27 -8.87 8.75
C THR A 64 15.37 -8.07 8.06
N TYR A 65 15.68 -8.37 6.80
CA TYR A 65 16.48 -7.44 6.01
C TYR A 65 15.70 -6.14 5.73
N GLY A 66 16.42 -5.03 5.65
CA GLY A 66 15.79 -3.73 5.41
C GLY A 66 16.72 -2.69 4.79
N PHE A 67 16.11 -1.77 4.04
CA PHE A 67 16.76 -0.57 3.52
C PHE A 67 15.97 0.66 3.95
N HIS A 68 16.64 1.63 4.56
CA HIS A 68 16.11 2.98 4.72
C HIS A 68 16.71 3.82 3.61
N THR A 69 15.87 4.28 2.67
CA THR A 69 16.32 4.96 1.45
C THR A 69 16.16 6.47 1.55
N ILE A 70 16.10 7.16 0.43
CA ILE A 70 15.85 8.60 0.37
C ILE A 70 14.40 8.89 -0.01
N HIS A 71 13.96 10.12 0.19
CA HIS A 71 12.57 10.56 0.06
C HIS A 71 11.97 10.16 -1.28
N GLY A 72 10.86 9.40 -1.23
CA GLY A 72 10.09 8.94 -2.36
C GLY A 72 10.76 7.89 -3.25
N ARG A 73 11.89 7.29 -2.82
CA ARG A 73 12.66 6.36 -3.67
C ARG A 73 12.48 4.88 -3.30
N ALA A 74 11.78 4.58 -2.23
CA ALA A 74 11.57 3.20 -1.79
C ALA A 74 11.01 2.28 -2.90
N PRO A 75 10.00 2.65 -3.72
CA PRO A 75 9.52 1.79 -4.79
C PRO A 75 10.57 1.52 -5.88
N ALA A 76 11.46 2.47 -6.16
CA ALA A 76 12.54 2.29 -7.14
C ALA A 76 13.60 1.30 -6.66
N ILE A 77 14.01 1.42 -5.39
CA ILE A 77 14.96 0.49 -4.76
C ILE A 77 14.35 -0.90 -4.64
N ALA A 78 13.07 -1.00 -4.22
CA ALA A 78 12.32 -2.26 -4.14
C ALA A 78 12.25 -2.96 -5.49
N THR A 79 12.04 -2.22 -6.57
CA THR A 79 12.09 -2.74 -7.95
C THR A 79 13.45 -3.39 -8.23
N GLY A 80 14.55 -2.73 -7.89
CA GLY A 80 15.90 -3.26 -8.07
C GLY A 80 16.14 -4.55 -7.28
N VAL A 81 15.75 -4.55 -6.00
CA VAL A 81 15.86 -5.73 -5.11
C VAL A 81 15.07 -6.91 -5.68
N LYS A 82 13.82 -6.69 -6.09
CA LYS A 82 12.97 -7.78 -6.61
C LYS A 82 13.46 -8.33 -7.95
N VAL A 83 13.94 -7.48 -8.84
CA VAL A 83 14.49 -7.93 -10.16
C VAL A 83 15.77 -8.73 -9.99
N THR A 84 16.63 -8.35 -9.04
CA THR A 84 17.89 -9.04 -8.76
C THR A 84 17.69 -10.37 -8.04
N ASN A 85 16.75 -10.43 -7.10
CA ASN A 85 16.39 -11.65 -6.38
C ASN A 85 14.86 -11.76 -6.25
N PRO A 86 14.22 -12.44 -7.22
CA PRO A 86 12.77 -12.56 -7.29
C PRO A 86 12.15 -13.48 -6.25
N ASP A 87 12.97 -14.25 -5.52
CA ASP A 87 12.49 -15.15 -4.46
C ASP A 87 12.25 -14.41 -3.13
N LEU A 88 12.72 -13.17 -3.03
CA LEU A 88 12.49 -12.33 -1.86
C LEU A 88 11.03 -11.85 -1.76
N ASP A 89 10.52 -11.81 -0.54
CA ASP A 89 9.29 -11.11 -0.19
C ASP A 89 9.61 -9.64 0.10
N VAL A 90 9.23 -8.76 -0.83
CA VAL A 90 9.65 -7.36 -0.81
C VAL A 90 8.49 -6.45 -0.44
N TRP A 91 8.65 -5.75 0.68
CA TRP A 91 7.70 -4.80 1.22
C TRP A 91 8.23 -3.38 1.17
N VAL A 92 7.42 -2.45 0.72
CA VAL A 92 7.69 -1.00 0.73
C VAL A 92 6.87 -0.36 1.83
N VAL A 93 7.51 0.43 2.67
CA VAL A 93 6.83 1.25 3.69
C VAL A 93 7.07 2.71 3.36
N THR A 94 5.97 3.44 3.19
CA THR A 94 6.00 4.85 2.79
C THR A 94 4.84 5.61 3.42
N GLY A 95 5.04 6.89 3.71
CA GLY A 95 3.95 7.79 4.09
C GLY A 95 3.27 8.39 2.86
N ASP A 96 2.09 8.95 3.04
CA ASP A 96 1.35 9.68 2.00
C ASP A 96 2.18 10.80 1.37
N GLY A 97 2.85 11.61 2.20
CA GLY A 97 3.75 12.66 1.72
C GLY A 97 4.97 12.15 0.98
N ASP A 98 5.54 11.03 1.43
CA ASP A 98 6.70 10.40 0.81
C ASP A 98 6.37 9.79 -0.56
N ALA A 99 5.27 9.04 -0.62
CA ALA A 99 4.85 8.33 -1.83
C ALA A 99 4.28 9.25 -2.92
N LEU A 100 3.48 10.26 -2.54
CA LEU A 100 2.61 11.00 -3.46
C LEU A 100 3.14 12.39 -3.81
N SER A 101 4.14 12.92 -3.08
CA SER A 101 4.84 14.14 -3.45
C SER A 101 6.03 13.78 -4.34
N ILE A 102 7.26 13.87 -3.82
CA ILE A 102 8.47 13.57 -4.59
C ILE A 102 8.53 12.13 -5.11
N GLY A 103 7.84 11.20 -4.44
CA GLY A 103 7.75 9.78 -4.82
C GLY A 103 6.73 9.45 -5.90
N GLY A 104 5.83 10.38 -6.27
CA GLY A 104 4.66 10.10 -7.12
C GLY A 104 5.00 9.39 -8.43
N ASN A 105 6.07 9.80 -9.11
CA ASN A 105 6.53 9.14 -10.32
C ASN A 105 6.97 7.68 -10.08
N HIS A 106 7.71 7.41 -9.01
CA HIS A 106 8.17 6.04 -8.69
C HIS A 106 7.02 5.15 -8.22
N PHE A 107 6.06 5.70 -7.48
CA PHE A 107 4.84 5.02 -7.08
C PHE A 107 4.05 4.55 -8.30
N VAL A 108 3.72 5.47 -9.21
CA VAL A 108 2.99 5.14 -10.45
C VAL A 108 3.75 4.14 -11.31
N HIS A 109 5.06 4.30 -11.49
CA HIS A 109 5.84 3.40 -12.36
C HIS A 109 6.07 2.01 -11.78
N ALA A 110 6.17 1.84 -10.46
CA ALA A 110 6.20 0.52 -9.82
C ALA A 110 4.88 -0.23 -10.06
N ILE A 111 3.76 0.47 -9.87
CA ILE A 111 2.41 -0.08 -10.04
C ILE A 111 2.15 -0.50 -11.49
N ARG A 112 2.35 0.41 -12.46
CA ARG A 112 2.07 0.12 -13.87
C ARG A 112 2.89 -1.03 -14.45
N ARG A 113 4.07 -1.30 -13.87
CA ARG A 113 4.92 -2.44 -14.24
C ARG A 113 4.48 -3.74 -13.60
N ASN A 114 3.57 -3.69 -12.65
CA ASN A 114 3.17 -4.85 -11.85
C ASN A 114 4.38 -5.57 -11.23
N GLN A 115 5.25 -4.81 -10.54
CA GLN A 115 6.34 -5.39 -9.76
C GLN A 115 5.78 -6.27 -8.65
N ASP A 116 6.37 -7.44 -8.40
CA ASP A 116 5.93 -8.26 -7.26
C ASP A 116 6.45 -7.71 -5.94
N ILE A 117 5.88 -6.58 -5.53
CA ILE A 117 6.16 -5.86 -4.27
C ILE A 117 4.88 -5.47 -3.57
N LYS A 118 4.93 -5.33 -2.25
CA LYS A 118 3.80 -4.92 -1.41
C LYS A 118 4.06 -3.51 -0.89
N ILE A 119 3.21 -2.56 -1.22
CA ILE A 119 3.35 -1.15 -0.83
C ILE A 119 2.37 -0.85 0.29
N LEU A 120 2.88 -0.59 1.49
CA LEU A 120 2.14 -0.10 2.64
C LEU A 120 2.24 1.42 2.66
N LEU A 121 1.14 2.09 2.33
CA LEU A 121 1.03 3.54 2.33
C LEU A 121 0.31 3.99 3.60
N PHE A 122 1.06 4.60 4.52
CA PHE A 122 0.54 5.15 5.77
C PHE A 122 -0.03 6.54 5.50
N ASN A 123 -1.33 6.66 5.58
CA ASN A 123 -2.04 7.90 5.29
C ASN A 123 -2.55 8.57 6.58
N ASN A 124 -1.84 9.57 7.04
CA ASN A 124 -2.23 10.41 8.16
C ASN A 124 -2.54 11.86 7.77
N ALA A 125 -2.56 12.14 6.48
CA ALA A 125 -2.85 13.43 5.89
C ALA A 125 -2.02 14.60 6.46
N VAL A 126 -0.73 14.32 6.80
CA VAL A 126 0.20 15.34 7.31
C VAL A 126 1.65 14.89 7.21
N TYR A 127 2.59 15.80 6.98
CA TYR A 127 4.01 15.54 7.20
C TYR A 127 4.33 15.59 8.70
N GLY A 128 4.22 14.46 9.41
CA GLY A 128 4.41 14.39 10.86
C GLY A 128 5.86 14.60 11.29
N LEU A 129 6.83 13.99 10.61
CA LEU A 129 8.24 14.04 10.97
C LEU A 129 8.81 15.47 10.93
N THR A 130 8.38 16.28 9.98
CA THR A 130 8.81 17.67 9.79
C THR A 130 7.93 18.68 10.53
N LYS A 131 7.06 18.18 11.42
CA LYS A 131 6.28 18.97 12.40
C LYS A 131 5.01 19.63 11.86
N GLY A 132 4.30 18.96 10.90
CA GLY A 132 2.89 19.24 10.66
C GLY A 132 2.57 20.06 9.40
N GLN A 133 3.39 20.03 8.37
CA GLN A 133 3.03 20.59 7.06
C GLN A 133 1.91 19.77 6.43
N PHE A 134 1.07 20.39 5.58
CA PHE A 134 0.10 19.66 4.79
C PHE A 134 0.78 18.69 3.81
N SER A 135 0.23 17.52 3.66
CA SER A 135 0.68 16.47 2.73
C SER A 135 -0.22 16.45 1.48
N PRO A 136 0.13 15.68 0.44
CA PRO A 136 -0.73 15.56 -0.75
C PRO A 136 -2.13 15.02 -0.48
N THR A 137 -2.37 14.36 0.65
CA THR A 137 -3.67 13.83 1.07
C THR A 137 -4.40 14.69 2.07
N SER A 138 -3.78 15.80 2.53
CA SER A 138 -4.46 16.79 3.38
C SER A 138 -5.62 17.42 2.63
N GLU A 139 -6.74 17.60 3.32
CA GLU A 139 -7.89 18.27 2.73
C GLU A 139 -7.57 19.73 2.40
N GLN A 140 -8.21 20.25 1.36
CA GLN A 140 -8.12 21.67 1.03
C GLN A 140 -8.55 22.52 2.22
N GLY A 141 -7.79 23.55 2.54
CA GLY A 141 -8.04 24.39 3.70
C GLY A 141 -7.41 23.88 5.02
N PHE A 142 -6.67 22.75 5.00
CA PHE A 142 -5.94 22.28 6.17
C PHE A 142 -4.95 23.34 6.68
N VAL A 143 -5.17 23.83 7.89
CA VAL A 143 -4.36 24.87 8.53
C VAL A 143 -3.16 24.26 9.24
N SER A 144 -1.99 24.78 8.98
CA SER A 144 -0.74 24.42 9.65
C SER A 144 0.11 25.65 9.96
N LYS A 145 1.19 25.47 10.74
CA LYS A 145 2.12 26.58 11.02
C LYS A 145 2.78 27.17 9.78
N SER A 146 3.01 26.34 8.76
CA SER A 146 3.59 26.76 7.47
C SER A 146 2.54 27.23 6.46
N SER A 147 1.28 26.99 6.72
CA SER A 147 0.14 27.36 5.86
C SER A 147 -1.01 27.89 6.72
N PRO A 148 -0.87 29.08 7.30
CA PRO A 148 -1.84 29.63 8.24
C PRO A 148 -3.19 29.98 7.59
N GLU A 149 -3.21 30.22 6.29
CA GLU A 149 -4.43 30.45 5.48
C GLU A 149 -5.06 29.15 4.96
N GLY A 150 -4.47 28.00 5.31
CA GLY A 150 -4.90 26.69 4.85
C GLY A 150 -4.16 26.20 3.60
N SER A 151 -4.26 24.90 3.35
CA SER A 151 -3.72 24.27 2.13
C SER A 151 -4.52 24.72 0.90
N PRO A 152 -3.89 25.22 -0.16
CA PRO A 152 -4.59 25.55 -1.41
C PRO A 152 -4.88 24.32 -2.27
N ASP A 153 -4.17 23.20 -2.04
CA ASP A 153 -4.20 22.02 -2.88
C ASP A 153 -5.43 21.16 -2.61
N GLN A 154 -5.90 20.47 -3.64
CA GLN A 154 -6.90 19.41 -3.50
C GLN A 154 -6.21 18.10 -3.11
N ALA A 155 -6.84 17.36 -2.20
CA ALA A 155 -6.31 16.10 -1.73
C ALA A 155 -6.22 15.03 -2.83
N ILE A 156 -5.06 14.40 -2.97
CA ILE A 156 -4.89 13.20 -3.79
C ILE A 156 -5.54 12.02 -3.07
N ARG A 157 -6.26 11.18 -3.82
CA ARG A 157 -6.80 9.90 -3.34
C ARG A 157 -5.85 8.78 -3.75
N PRO A 158 -5.10 8.18 -2.79
CA PRO A 158 -4.00 7.25 -3.11
C PRO A 158 -4.46 6.04 -3.92
N LEU A 159 -5.58 5.41 -3.52
CA LEU A 159 -6.10 4.23 -4.21
C LEU A 159 -6.69 4.55 -5.58
N ALA A 160 -7.29 5.72 -5.77
CA ALA A 160 -7.75 6.16 -7.09
C ALA A 160 -6.57 6.34 -8.05
N LEU A 161 -5.48 6.97 -7.60
CA LEU A 161 -4.25 7.09 -8.38
C LEU A 161 -3.65 5.72 -8.70
N ALA A 162 -3.61 4.81 -7.72
CA ALA A 162 -3.11 3.45 -7.92
C ALA A 162 -3.99 2.63 -8.89
N ALA A 163 -5.32 2.78 -8.81
CA ALA A 163 -6.26 2.16 -9.76
C ALA A 163 -6.05 2.68 -11.18
N ALA A 164 -5.88 3.99 -11.35
CA ALA A 164 -5.57 4.62 -12.64
C ALA A 164 -4.21 4.17 -13.21
N ALA A 165 -3.24 3.89 -12.34
CA ALA A 165 -1.95 3.29 -12.73
C ALA A 165 -2.03 1.79 -13.04
N GLY A 166 -3.19 1.15 -12.86
CA GLY A 166 -3.44 -0.26 -13.19
C GLY A 166 -2.99 -1.27 -12.14
N ALA A 167 -2.99 -0.89 -10.84
CA ALA A 167 -2.66 -1.79 -9.74
C ALA A 167 -3.48 -3.08 -9.80
N THR A 168 -2.81 -4.22 -9.59
CA THR A 168 -3.45 -5.54 -9.60
C THR A 168 -4.07 -5.91 -8.26
N PHE A 169 -3.59 -5.30 -7.16
CA PHE A 169 -4.19 -5.41 -5.84
C PHE A 169 -4.30 -4.03 -5.20
N LEU A 170 -5.50 -3.72 -4.72
CA LEU A 170 -5.81 -2.47 -4.03
C LEU A 170 -6.62 -2.77 -2.77
N ALA A 171 -6.20 -2.24 -1.65
CA ALA A 171 -6.93 -2.38 -0.40
C ALA A 171 -6.77 -1.15 0.49
N ARG A 172 -7.77 -0.92 1.37
CA ARG A 172 -7.71 0.07 2.44
C ARG A 172 -8.05 -0.57 3.77
N THR A 173 -7.31 -0.18 4.79
CA THR A 173 -7.56 -0.59 6.17
C THR A 173 -7.20 0.55 7.12
N SER A 174 -7.30 0.30 8.42
CA SER A 174 -7.07 1.30 9.45
C SER A 174 -6.21 0.76 10.59
N ASP A 175 -5.41 1.64 11.21
CA ASP A 175 -4.60 1.37 12.38
C ASP A 175 -5.42 1.03 13.64
N ASN A 176 -6.69 1.42 13.68
CA ASN A 176 -7.57 1.21 14.82
C ASN A 176 -8.47 -0.03 14.69
N ASP A 177 -8.30 -0.83 13.62
CA ASP A 177 -8.97 -2.11 13.41
C ASP A 177 -7.96 -3.22 13.09
N PRO A 178 -7.26 -3.76 14.10
CA PRO A 178 -6.21 -4.76 13.89
C PRO A 178 -6.71 -6.06 13.24
N ALA A 179 -7.98 -6.45 13.48
CA ALA A 179 -8.55 -7.66 12.91
C ALA A 179 -8.73 -7.51 11.39
N HIS A 180 -9.38 -6.44 10.95
CA HIS A 180 -9.55 -6.10 9.55
C HIS A 180 -8.19 -5.86 8.86
N MET A 181 -7.28 -5.16 9.53
CA MET A 181 -5.92 -4.93 9.01
C MET A 181 -5.16 -6.24 8.80
N THR A 182 -5.28 -7.22 9.72
CA THR A 182 -4.66 -8.54 9.58
C THR A 182 -5.16 -9.23 8.31
N MET A 183 -6.47 -9.28 8.10
CA MET A 183 -7.08 -9.89 6.90
C MET A 183 -6.58 -9.23 5.61
N VAL A 184 -6.55 -7.90 5.56
CA VAL A 184 -6.08 -7.14 4.39
C VAL A 184 -4.59 -7.40 4.11
N LEU A 185 -3.75 -7.41 5.15
CA LEU A 185 -2.31 -7.63 5.00
C LEU A 185 -1.98 -9.08 4.61
N GLU A 186 -2.72 -10.07 5.13
CA GLU A 186 -2.61 -11.48 4.71
C GLU A 186 -2.98 -11.64 3.23
N ALA A 187 -4.07 -11.00 2.77
CA ALA A 187 -4.46 -10.98 1.37
C ALA A 187 -3.41 -10.31 0.47
N ALA A 188 -2.84 -9.17 0.91
CA ALA A 188 -1.76 -8.49 0.19
C ALA A 188 -0.49 -9.35 0.11
N ALA A 189 -0.12 -10.05 1.20
CA ALA A 189 1.02 -10.96 1.24
C ALA A 189 0.88 -12.13 0.26
N ALA A 190 -0.33 -12.65 0.09
CA ALA A 190 -0.64 -13.76 -0.82
C ALA A 190 -0.69 -13.35 -2.29
N HIS A 191 -0.87 -12.06 -2.60
CA HIS A 191 -1.00 -11.57 -3.97
C HIS A 191 0.34 -11.63 -4.72
N SER A 192 0.31 -12.10 -5.97
CA SER A 192 1.45 -12.03 -6.90
C SER A 192 1.32 -10.80 -7.79
N GLY A 193 2.20 -9.84 -7.60
CA GLY A 193 2.20 -8.54 -8.27
C GLY A 193 2.22 -7.37 -7.30
N THR A 194 2.03 -6.16 -7.81
CA THR A 194 2.03 -4.96 -6.98
C THR A 194 0.75 -4.88 -6.15
N ALA A 195 0.88 -5.09 -4.84
CA ALA A 195 -0.18 -4.82 -3.88
C ALA A 195 0.00 -3.42 -3.28
N VAL A 196 -1.05 -2.61 -3.33
CA VAL A 196 -1.10 -1.30 -2.66
C VAL A 196 -2.13 -1.35 -1.54
N VAL A 197 -1.67 -1.17 -0.32
CA VAL A 197 -2.50 -1.10 0.87
C VAL A 197 -2.40 0.29 1.47
N GLU A 198 -3.47 1.05 1.40
CA GLU A 198 -3.61 2.31 2.12
C GLU A 198 -4.04 2.01 3.56
N ILE A 199 -3.26 2.48 4.52
CA ILE A 199 -3.54 2.35 5.94
C ILE A 199 -3.91 3.72 6.49
N LEU A 200 -5.17 3.92 6.82
CA LEU A 200 -5.65 5.11 7.52
C LEU A 200 -5.01 5.14 8.90
N GLN A 201 -4.06 6.06 9.10
CA GLN A 201 -3.21 6.10 10.27
C GLN A 201 -3.41 7.41 11.05
N ASN A 202 -3.48 7.33 12.36
CA ASN A 202 -3.65 8.50 13.21
C ASN A 202 -2.31 9.10 13.66
N CYS A 203 -2.07 10.36 13.30
CA CYS A 203 -0.96 11.16 13.83
C CYS A 203 -1.42 11.97 15.05
N VAL A 204 -1.22 11.44 16.27
CA VAL A 204 -1.70 12.03 17.53
C VAL A 204 -1.14 13.43 17.87
N ILE A 205 -0.09 13.89 17.16
CA ILE A 205 0.58 15.17 17.46
C ILE A 205 0.19 16.26 16.48
N PHE A 206 0.11 15.96 15.18
CA PHE A 206 -0.04 16.98 14.15
C PHE A 206 -1.34 16.90 13.37
N ASN A 207 -2.05 15.77 13.43
CA ASN A 207 -3.35 15.60 12.79
C ASN A 207 -4.16 14.52 13.52
N ASP A 208 -4.39 14.78 14.83
CA ASP A 208 -5.10 13.83 15.69
C ASP A 208 -6.54 13.68 15.22
N LYS A 209 -6.98 12.43 15.17
CA LYS A 209 -8.37 12.05 14.83
C LYS A 209 -8.81 12.43 13.42
N VAL A 210 -7.89 12.65 12.47
CA VAL A 210 -8.23 13.02 11.08
C VAL A 210 -9.27 12.09 10.45
N HIS A 211 -9.19 10.79 10.74
CA HIS A 211 -10.12 9.78 10.25
C HIS A 211 -11.27 9.45 11.20
N ALA A 212 -11.31 10.03 12.40
CA ALA A 212 -12.32 9.72 13.42
C ALA A 212 -13.77 10.01 13.01
N PRO A 213 -14.07 11.03 12.17
CA PRO A 213 -15.44 11.29 11.74
C PRO A 213 -16.15 10.08 11.10
N TYR A 214 -15.41 9.18 10.45
CA TYR A 214 -15.97 7.98 9.82
C TYR A 214 -15.38 6.67 10.34
N ASN A 215 -14.23 6.70 11.03
CA ASN A 215 -13.47 5.50 11.39
C ASN A 215 -13.31 5.27 12.91
N SER A 216 -13.84 6.15 13.76
CA SER A 216 -13.85 5.88 15.20
C SER A 216 -14.76 4.69 15.54
N PRO A 217 -14.53 3.98 16.67
CA PRO A 217 -15.40 2.87 17.08
C PRO A 217 -16.89 3.23 17.15
N ALA A 218 -17.21 4.49 17.43
CA ALA A 218 -18.59 4.97 17.48
C ALA A 218 -19.20 5.21 16.10
N ASN A 219 -18.40 5.57 15.10
CA ASN A 219 -18.87 6.03 13.80
C ASN A 219 -18.70 5.01 12.68
N ARG A 220 -17.80 4.03 12.85
CA ARG A 220 -17.43 3.08 11.78
C ARG A 220 -18.59 2.24 11.26
N SER A 221 -19.54 1.86 12.13
CA SER A 221 -20.72 1.08 11.72
C SER A 221 -21.64 1.86 10.78
N GLU A 222 -21.61 3.18 10.86
CA GLU A 222 -22.46 4.06 10.06
C GLU A 222 -21.76 4.53 8.78
N HIS A 223 -20.45 4.79 8.85
CA HIS A 223 -19.74 5.53 7.80
C HIS A 223 -18.65 4.71 7.08
N LEU A 224 -18.33 3.50 7.51
CA LEU A 224 -17.47 2.61 6.74
C LEU A 224 -18.29 1.62 5.91
N LEU A 225 -17.85 1.41 4.67
CA LEU A 225 -18.34 0.35 3.81
C LEU A 225 -17.29 -0.76 3.76
N TYR A 226 -17.57 -1.88 4.43
CA TYR A 226 -16.70 -3.05 4.38
C TYR A 226 -16.93 -3.82 3.08
N LEU A 227 -15.89 -3.87 2.24
CA LEU A 227 -15.93 -4.55 0.96
C LEU A 227 -15.72 -6.06 1.15
N ILE A 228 -16.76 -6.85 0.89
CA ILE A 228 -16.73 -8.31 0.94
C ILE A 228 -17.02 -8.84 -0.46
N ASP A 229 -16.10 -9.64 -1.02
CA ASP A 229 -16.22 -10.15 -2.38
C ASP A 229 -17.49 -11.02 -2.55
N GLY A 230 -18.28 -10.74 -3.57
CA GLY A 230 -19.55 -11.41 -3.83
C GLY A 230 -20.76 -10.90 -3.04
N GLU A 231 -20.56 -9.99 -2.06
CA GLU A 231 -21.63 -9.46 -1.23
C GLU A 231 -22.12 -8.08 -1.71
N PRO A 232 -23.38 -7.69 -1.41
CA PRO A 232 -23.87 -6.35 -1.66
C PRO A 232 -23.06 -5.28 -0.89
N LEU A 233 -23.02 -4.07 -1.42
CA LEU A 233 -22.32 -2.93 -0.82
C LEU A 233 -23.16 -2.29 0.29
N LEU A 234 -23.27 -2.99 1.43
CA LEU A 234 -24.09 -2.57 2.56
C LEU A 234 -23.30 -1.78 3.59
N PHE A 235 -23.93 -0.74 4.15
CA PHE A 235 -23.38 0.10 5.22
C PHE A 235 -24.51 0.70 6.08
N GLY A 236 -24.16 1.59 7.01
CA GLY A 236 -25.13 2.16 7.94
C GLY A 236 -25.40 1.26 9.15
N GLN A 237 -26.13 1.78 10.13
CA GLN A 237 -26.51 0.98 11.29
C GLN A 237 -27.35 -0.22 10.85
N GLU A 238 -26.97 -1.42 11.34
CA GLU A 238 -27.65 -2.69 10.99
C GLU A 238 -27.70 -2.95 9.47
N HIS A 239 -26.78 -2.37 8.68
CA HIS A 239 -26.79 -2.47 7.22
C HIS A 239 -28.07 -1.95 6.55
N SER A 240 -28.62 -0.85 7.07
CA SER A 240 -29.87 -0.26 6.56
C SER A 240 -29.74 0.41 5.19
N GLU A 241 -28.53 0.70 4.75
CA GLU A 241 -28.25 1.38 3.49
C GLU A 241 -27.36 0.55 2.58
N ALA A 242 -27.48 0.79 1.26
CA ALA A 242 -26.69 0.16 0.24
C ALA A 242 -26.19 1.16 -0.80
N LEU A 243 -25.01 0.89 -1.39
CA LEU A 243 -24.56 1.56 -2.58
C LEU A 243 -25.01 0.81 -3.83
N THR A 244 -25.59 1.52 -4.77
CA THR A 244 -25.83 1.05 -6.14
C THR A 244 -25.27 2.03 -7.14
N SER A 245 -25.17 1.66 -8.41
CA SER A 245 -24.70 2.54 -9.47
C SER A 245 -25.77 2.75 -10.52
N LYS A 246 -25.90 4.00 -10.96
CA LYS A 246 -26.70 4.36 -12.13
C LYS A 246 -25.75 5.00 -13.16
N GLY A 247 -25.37 4.22 -14.16
CA GLY A 247 -24.30 4.61 -15.08
C GLY A 247 -22.94 4.68 -14.34
N PHE A 248 -22.30 5.86 -14.38
CA PHE A 248 -21.01 6.09 -13.72
C PHE A 248 -21.11 6.70 -12.31
N ARG A 249 -22.32 6.85 -11.77
CA ARG A 249 -22.54 7.48 -10.45
C ARG A 249 -23.02 6.45 -9.45
N PHE A 250 -22.40 6.47 -8.27
CA PHE A 250 -22.93 5.79 -7.12
C PHE A 250 -24.09 6.59 -6.52
N THR A 251 -25.06 5.86 -5.99
CA THR A 251 -26.20 6.40 -5.23
C THR A 251 -26.46 5.54 -4.01
N ILE A 252 -26.87 6.18 -2.94
CA ILE A 252 -27.29 5.50 -1.71
C ILE A 252 -28.78 5.16 -1.86
N VAL A 253 -29.12 3.93 -1.54
CA VAL A 253 -30.49 3.39 -1.53
C VAL A 253 -30.73 2.59 -0.25
N ASP A 254 -31.99 2.29 0.02
CA ASP A 254 -32.37 1.36 1.08
C ASP A 254 -31.82 -0.05 0.80
N SER A 255 -31.35 -0.74 1.83
CA SER A 255 -30.79 -2.11 1.69
C SER A 255 -31.79 -3.16 1.25
N GLU A 256 -33.11 -2.92 1.39
CA GLU A 256 -34.18 -3.79 0.88
C GLU A 256 -34.44 -3.62 -0.63
N THR A 257 -33.73 -2.70 -1.30
CA THR A 257 -33.87 -2.47 -2.73
C THR A 257 -33.49 -3.73 -3.53
N LEU A 258 -34.33 -4.13 -4.48
CA LEU A 258 -34.06 -5.28 -5.33
C LEU A 258 -32.94 -5.00 -6.35
N GLY A 259 -32.10 -6.00 -6.58
CA GLY A 259 -31.04 -5.92 -7.58
C GLY A 259 -29.85 -5.05 -7.17
N LEU A 260 -29.51 -5.06 -5.89
CA LEU A 260 -28.32 -4.38 -5.38
C LEU A 260 -27.06 -4.84 -6.13
N MET A 261 -26.15 -3.89 -6.32
CA MET A 261 -24.84 -4.17 -6.88
C MET A 261 -23.98 -4.95 -5.86
N THR A 262 -23.37 -6.05 -6.31
CA THR A 262 -22.42 -6.83 -5.50
C THR A 262 -20.98 -6.38 -5.76
N HIS A 263 -20.17 -6.44 -4.73
CA HIS A 263 -18.74 -6.17 -4.84
C HIS A 263 -18.02 -7.31 -5.58
N SER A 264 -17.08 -6.96 -6.46
CA SER A 264 -16.20 -7.94 -7.08
C SER A 264 -14.76 -7.43 -7.09
N THR A 265 -13.88 -8.19 -6.46
CA THR A 265 -12.44 -7.94 -6.46
C THR A 265 -11.78 -8.34 -7.78
N GLN A 266 -12.45 -9.18 -8.61
CA GLN A 266 -11.89 -9.81 -9.81
C GLN A 266 -12.17 -9.03 -11.10
N SER A 267 -12.66 -7.78 -11.01
CA SER A 267 -12.87 -6.97 -12.21
C SER A 267 -11.54 -6.76 -12.95
N GLU A 268 -11.47 -7.23 -14.21
CA GLU A 268 -10.27 -7.07 -15.04
C GLU A 268 -9.95 -5.59 -15.30
N GLU A 269 -10.98 -4.77 -15.44
CA GLU A 269 -10.84 -3.34 -15.62
C GLU A 269 -10.79 -2.60 -14.27
N SER A 270 -9.92 -1.60 -14.17
CA SER A 270 -9.72 -0.88 -12.91
C SER A 270 -10.75 0.21 -12.63
N HIS A 271 -11.67 0.51 -13.56
CA HIS A 271 -12.60 1.63 -13.42
C HIS A 271 -13.55 1.49 -12.23
N TYR A 272 -13.98 0.26 -11.90
CA TYR A 272 -14.81 0.00 -10.72
C TYR A 272 -14.06 0.30 -9.42
N ALA A 273 -12.85 -0.22 -9.27
CA ALA A 273 -12.00 0.06 -8.11
C ALA A 273 -11.63 1.56 -8.02
N TYR A 274 -11.39 2.22 -9.17
CA TYR A 274 -11.19 3.66 -9.24
C TYR A 274 -12.41 4.43 -8.72
N ALA A 275 -13.62 4.06 -9.17
CA ALA A 275 -14.85 4.71 -8.74
C ALA A 275 -15.10 4.54 -7.23
N LEU A 276 -14.93 3.33 -6.69
CA LEU A 276 -15.02 3.06 -5.25
C LEU A 276 -13.97 3.86 -4.46
N ALA A 277 -12.73 3.95 -4.95
CA ALA A 277 -11.65 4.66 -4.28
C ALA A 277 -11.88 6.18 -4.20
N ASN A 278 -12.78 6.72 -5.02
CA ASN A 278 -13.18 8.13 -4.99
C ASN A 278 -14.34 8.43 -4.03
N LEU A 279 -15.00 7.44 -3.48
CA LEU A 279 -16.03 7.66 -2.46
C LEU A 279 -15.41 8.19 -1.18
N CYS A 280 -15.98 9.22 -0.62
CA CYS A 280 -15.48 9.90 0.58
C CYS A 280 -16.61 10.45 1.44
N TYR A 281 -16.35 10.45 2.74
CA TYR A 281 -17.14 11.13 3.73
C TYR A 281 -17.09 12.66 3.51
N PRO A 282 -18.15 13.43 3.77
CA PRO A 282 -19.45 12.98 4.31
C PRO A 282 -20.46 12.53 3.24
N GLU A 283 -20.19 12.69 1.95
CA GLU A 283 -21.17 12.43 0.86
C GLU A 283 -21.47 10.94 0.72
N PHE A 284 -20.46 10.09 0.93
CA PHE A 284 -20.56 8.63 0.86
C PHE A 284 -19.86 7.96 2.01
N PRO A 285 -20.20 6.68 2.32
CA PRO A 285 -19.39 5.89 3.22
C PRO A 285 -17.98 5.70 2.66
N VAL A 286 -16.99 5.54 3.55
CA VAL A 286 -15.61 5.30 3.13
C VAL A 286 -15.39 3.80 2.94
N PRO A 287 -15.11 3.31 1.72
CA PRO A 287 -14.86 1.90 1.50
C PRO A 287 -13.55 1.44 2.14
N VAL A 288 -13.59 0.29 2.82
CA VAL A 288 -12.44 -0.41 3.40
C VAL A 288 -12.50 -1.90 3.03
N GLY A 289 -11.36 -2.56 2.96
CA GLY A 289 -11.23 -3.94 2.49
C GLY A 289 -10.45 -4.01 1.18
N VAL A 290 -10.65 -5.09 0.43
CA VAL A 290 -9.98 -5.33 -0.85
C VAL A 290 -10.85 -4.80 -1.99
N PHE A 291 -10.38 -3.77 -2.68
CA PHE A 291 -11.07 -3.14 -3.82
C PHE A 291 -10.88 -3.93 -5.12
N ARG A 292 -9.72 -4.54 -5.28
CA ARG A 292 -9.30 -5.27 -6.48
C ARG A 292 -8.22 -6.28 -6.16
N ALA A 293 -8.31 -7.47 -6.76
CA ALA A 293 -7.30 -8.52 -6.64
C ALA A 293 -7.31 -9.38 -7.92
N VAL A 294 -6.56 -8.97 -8.94
CA VAL A 294 -6.51 -9.65 -10.24
C VAL A 294 -5.12 -10.17 -10.55
N ASN A 295 -5.04 -11.31 -11.20
CA ASN A 295 -3.77 -11.92 -11.56
C ASN A 295 -3.30 -11.41 -12.93
N ARG A 296 -2.06 -10.90 -12.97
CA ARG A 296 -1.34 -10.53 -14.20
C ARG A 296 0.12 -10.97 -14.08
N PRO A 297 0.80 -11.26 -15.19
CA PRO A 297 2.24 -11.51 -15.15
C PRO A 297 2.98 -10.36 -14.48
N THR A 298 3.92 -10.69 -13.61
CA THR A 298 4.75 -9.67 -12.95
C THR A 298 5.91 -9.25 -13.83
N PHE A 299 6.42 -8.05 -13.63
CA PHE A 299 7.53 -7.51 -14.42
C PHE A 299 8.80 -8.37 -14.31
N ASP A 300 9.13 -8.84 -13.11
CA ASP A 300 10.26 -9.73 -12.85
C ASP A 300 10.12 -11.07 -13.58
N GLN A 301 8.91 -11.65 -13.63
CA GLN A 301 8.63 -12.86 -14.43
C GLN A 301 8.84 -12.60 -15.93
N VAL A 302 8.34 -11.49 -16.46
CA VAL A 302 8.49 -11.12 -17.86
C VAL A 302 9.95 -10.90 -18.23
N ILE A 303 10.71 -10.17 -17.41
CA ILE A 303 12.15 -9.94 -17.61
C ILE A 303 12.91 -11.26 -17.61
N ARG A 304 12.64 -12.15 -16.65
CA ARG A 304 13.28 -13.46 -16.57
C ARG A 304 13.00 -14.30 -17.81
N GLN A 305 11.77 -14.32 -18.29
CA GLN A 305 11.42 -15.01 -19.54
C GLN A 305 12.14 -14.43 -20.76
N GLN A 306 12.29 -13.09 -20.85
CA GLN A 306 13.04 -12.45 -21.92
C GLN A 306 14.54 -12.82 -21.86
N GLN A 307 15.13 -12.82 -20.66
CA GLN A 307 16.52 -13.25 -20.47
C GLN A 307 16.72 -14.72 -20.89
N GLN A 308 15.85 -15.63 -20.46
CA GLN A 308 15.91 -17.03 -20.85
C GLN A 308 15.82 -17.22 -22.36
N ARG A 309 14.89 -16.54 -23.03
CA ARG A 309 14.75 -16.57 -24.49
C ARG A 309 16.02 -16.04 -25.21
N ALA A 310 16.58 -14.94 -24.67
CA ALA A 310 17.82 -14.37 -25.23
C ALA A 310 18.99 -15.34 -25.07
N THR A 311 19.15 -15.97 -23.91
CA THR A 311 20.19 -16.97 -23.65
C THR A 311 20.02 -18.21 -24.56
N GLN A 312 18.78 -18.69 -24.71
CA GLN A 312 18.50 -19.81 -25.63
C GLN A 312 18.85 -19.49 -27.10
N LYS A 313 18.60 -18.25 -27.52
CA LYS A 313 18.84 -17.81 -28.90
C LYS A 313 20.31 -17.48 -29.20
N HIS A 314 21.00 -16.89 -28.24
CA HIS A 314 22.34 -16.31 -28.48
C HIS A 314 23.44 -16.95 -27.64
N GLY A 315 23.12 -17.94 -26.78
CA GLY A 315 24.04 -18.52 -25.81
C GLY A 315 24.25 -17.64 -24.58
N GLU A 316 25.04 -18.13 -23.65
CA GLU A 316 25.45 -17.36 -22.47
C GLU A 316 26.41 -16.25 -22.89
N GLY A 317 26.16 -15.02 -22.42
CA GLY A 317 27.03 -13.88 -22.70
C GLY A 317 28.36 -13.96 -21.93
N SER A 318 29.40 -13.40 -22.50
CA SER A 318 30.71 -13.23 -21.86
C SER A 318 30.94 -11.75 -21.54
N LEU A 319 31.17 -11.44 -20.25
CA LEU A 319 31.52 -10.08 -19.84
C LEU A 319 32.79 -9.58 -20.55
N ALA A 320 33.77 -10.45 -20.75
CA ALA A 320 35.02 -10.12 -21.44
C ALA A 320 34.80 -9.75 -22.91
N GLU A 321 33.86 -10.43 -23.57
CA GLU A 321 33.51 -10.12 -24.97
C GLU A 321 32.68 -8.81 -25.02
N LEU A 322 31.73 -8.63 -24.10
CA LEU A 322 30.92 -7.41 -24.01
C LEU A 322 31.80 -6.17 -23.82
N LEU A 323 32.77 -6.24 -22.91
CA LEU A 323 33.72 -5.14 -22.66
C LEU A 323 34.67 -4.87 -23.84
N LYS A 324 34.91 -5.85 -24.72
CA LYS A 324 35.77 -5.70 -25.90
C LYS A 324 35.01 -5.34 -27.18
N HIS A 325 33.68 -5.36 -27.14
CA HIS A 325 32.87 -5.17 -28.33
C HIS A 325 32.93 -3.71 -28.82
N ASN A 326 33.44 -3.52 -30.04
CA ASN A 326 33.45 -2.32 -30.92
C ASN A 326 33.97 -0.98 -30.36
N SER A 327 34.18 -0.81 -29.08
CA SER A 327 34.67 0.44 -28.45
C SER A 327 36.03 0.26 -27.73
N TYR A 328 36.64 -0.89 -27.89
CA TYR A 328 37.89 -1.21 -27.22
C TYR A 328 39.08 -0.54 -27.94
N GLN A 329 39.71 0.44 -27.29
CA GLN A 329 41.02 0.95 -27.67
C GLN A 329 42.07 0.33 -26.76
N ARG A 330 43.04 -0.36 -27.37
CA ARG A 330 44.23 -0.84 -26.66
C ARG A 330 45.11 0.38 -26.36
N VAL A 331 45.21 0.77 -25.11
CA VAL A 331 46.19 1.75 -24.69
C VAL A 331 47.53 1.06 -24.55
N CYS A 332 48.46 1.39 -25.43
CA CYS A 332 49.87 0.90 -25.41
C CYS A 332 50.66 1.64 -24.34
#